data_4a38247b2512667efd7b8d89b417d534
#
_entry.id   4a38247b2512667efd7b8d89b417d534
#
_cell.length_a   1.000
_cell.length_b   1.000
_cell.length_c   1.000
_cell.angle_alpha   90.00
_cell.angle_beta   90.00
_cell.angle_gamma   90.00
#
_symmetry.space_group_name_H-M   'P 1'
#
loop_
_entity.id
_entity.type
_entity.pdbx_description
1 polymer ?
#
loop_
_entity_poly.entity_id
_entity_poly.type
_entity_poly.pdbx_seq_one_letter_code
_entity_poly.pdbx_strand_id
1 'polypeptide(L)' 'MKRATINDVALTAGVSTFTASRALRGKDHVAAATRDKVLKAAKELNYVKSSAASSLK' A
#
# COMPACT_ATOMS: atom_id res chain seq x y z
N MET A 1 1.66 7.61 18.95
CA MET A 1 0.87 7.33 17.80
C MET A 1 1.48 6.28 16.95
N LYS A 2 0.63 5.38 16.50
CA LYS A 2 1.10 4.29 15.74
C LYS A 2 1.07 4.58 14.27
N ARG A 3 2.12 4.24 13.61
CA ARG A 3 2.22 4.43 12.19
C ARG A 3 1.60 3.24 11.46
N ALA A 4 0.89 3.48 10.40
CA ALA A 4 0.34 2.40 9.61
C ALA A 4 1.47 1.62 8.93
N THR A 5 1.32 0.31 8.87
CA THR A 5 2.31 -0.56 8.24
C THR A 5 1.67 -1.22 7.03
N ILE A 6 2.49 -1.93 6.27
CA ILE A 6 1.98 -2.66 5.11
C ILE A 6 0.96 -3.71 5.55
N ASN A 7 1.12 -4.23 6.75
CA ASN A 7 0.15 -5.15 7.32
C ASN A 7 -1.21 -4.51 7.44
N ASP A 8 -1.23 -3.29 7.95
CA ASP A 8 -2.48 -2.55 8.13
C ASP A 8 -3.12 -2.29 6.78
N VAL A 9 -2.33 -1.91 5.80
CA VAL A 9 -2.85 -1.65 4.47
C VAL A 9 -3.46 -2.93 3.89
N ALA A 10 -2.76 -4.03 4.04
CA ALA A 10 -3.23 -5.31 3.51
C ALA A 10 -4.54 -5.72 4.17
N LEU A 11 -4.63 -5.57 5.47
CA LEU A 11 -5.85 -5.92 6.20
C LEU A 11 -7.01 -5.04 5.77
N THR A 12 -6.76 -3.76 5.64
CA THR A 12 -7.82 -2.83 5.23
C THR A 12 -8.27 -3.11 3.80
N ALA A 13 -7.35 -3.44 2.94
CA ALA A 13 -7.68 -3.74 1.56
C ALA A 13 -8.22 -5.16 1.37
N GLY A 14 -8.04 -6.02 2.37
CA GLY A 14 -8.52 -7.39 2.26
C GLY A 14 -7.63 -8.26 1.39
N VAL A 15 -6.34 -8.00 1.39
CA VAL A 15 -5.39 -8.78 0.60
C VAL A 15 -4.20 -9.15 1.46
N SER A 16 -3.31 -9.98 0.92
CA SER A 16 -2.11 -10.35 1.65
C SER A 16 -1.10 -9.21 1.62
N THR A 17 -0.17 -9.25 2.55
CA THR A 17 0.87 -8.23 2.57
C THR A 17 1.70 -8.27 1.30
N PHE A 18 1.89 -9.47 0.75
CA PHE A 18 2.62 -9.61 -0.50
C PHE A 18 1.91 -8.86 -1.62
N THR A 19 0.60 -9.05 -1.73
CA THR A 19 -0.19 -8.39 -2.75
C THR A 19 -0.20 -6.88 -2.54
N ALA A 20 -0.36 -6.45 -1.30
CA ALA A 20 -0.36 -5.03 -1.00
C ALA A 20 0.97 -4.40 -1.39
N SER A 21 2.06 -5.07 -1.08
CA SER A 21 3.38 -4.56 -1.41
C SER A 21 3.56 -4.42 -2.91
N ARG A 22 3.13 -5.43 -3.66
CA ARG A 22 3.25 -5.40 -5.11
C ARG A 22 2.41 -4.28 -5.71
N ALA A 23 1.21 -4.11 -5.17
CA ALA A 23 0.32 -3.05 -5.67
C ALA A 23 0.93 -1.68 -5.47
N LEU A 24 1.56 -1.48 -4.33
CA LEU A 24 2.16 -0.19 -4.03
C LEU A 24 3.41 0.07 -4.84
N ARG A 25 4.03 -0.98 -5.31
CA ARG A 25 5.21 -0.84 -6.16
C ARG A 25 4.86 -0.64 -7.62
N GLY A 26 3.60 -0.80 -7.96
CA GLY A 26 3.19 -0.65 -9.35
C GLY A 26 3.55 -1.83 -10.22
N LYS A 27 3.63 -3.02 -9.63
CA LYS A 27 3.93 -4.22 -10.40
C LYS A 27 2.77 -4.61 -11.30
N ASP A 28 3.09 -5.17 -12.44
CA ASP A 28 2.08 -5.49 -13.43
C ASP A 28 1.21 -6.69 -13.12
N HIS A 29 1.61 -7.49 -12.16
CA HIS A 29 0.87 -8.71 -11.88
C HIS A 29 -0.28 -8.52 -10.91
N VAL A 30 -0.61 -7.30 -10.61
CA VAL A 30 -1.71 -7.00 -9.70
C VAL A 30 -2.87 -6.46 -10.50
N ALA A 31 -4.04 -7.05 -10.29
CA ALA A 31 -5.24 -6.60 -10.99
C ALA A 31 -5.55 -5.15 -10.63
N ALA A 32 -6.11 -4.43 -11.58
CA ALA A 32 -6.41 -3.02 -11.36
C ALA A 32 -7.34 -2.83 -10.16
N ALA A 33 -8.33 -3.68 -10.02
CA ALA A 33 -9.26 -3.58 -8.91
C ALA A 33 -8.54 -3.76 -7.57
N THR A 34 -7.64 -4.72 -7.52
CA THR A 34 -6.88 -4.98 -6.30
C THR A 34 -5.98 -3.81 -5.98
N ARG A 35 -5.33 -3.29 -7.00
CA ARG A 35 -4.46 -2.15 -6.84
C ARG A 35 -5.21 -0.95 -6.30
N ASP A 36 -6.40 -0.71 -6.83
CA ASP A 36 -7.22 0.39 -6.35
C ASP A 36 -7.56 0.23 -4.89
N LYS A 37 -7.90 -0.99 -4.48
CA LYS A 37 -8.22 -1.25 -3.09
C LYS A 37 -7.03 -0.95 -2.18
N VAL A 38 -5.86 -1.38 -2.61
CA VAL A 38 -4.65 -1.17 -1.82
C VAL A 38 -4.31 0.31 -1.73
N LEU A 39 -4.38 1.00 -2.87
CA LEU A 39 -4.08 2.42 -2.88
C LEU A 39 -5.04 3.21 -2.01
N LYS A 40 -6.30 2.83 -2.07
CA LYS A 40 -7.31 3.49 -1.26
C LYS A 40 -7.07 3.23 0.22
N ALA A 41 -6.75 1.99 0.57
CA ALA A 41 -6.46 1.64 1.94
C ALA A 41 -5.25 2.41 2.46
N ALA A 42 -4.22 2.49 1.65
CA ALA A 42 -3.02 3.21 2.02
C ALA A 42 -3.33 4.68 2.28
N LYS A 43 -4.16 5.25 1.44
CA LYS A 43 -4.53 6.63 1.59
C LYS A 43 -5.33 6.86 2.87
N GLU A 44 -6.26 5.98 3.15
CA GLU A 44 -7.08 6.09 4.35
C GLU A 44 -6.26 5.98 5.61
N LEU A 45 -5.25 5.13 5.57
CA LEU A 45 -4.39 4.91 6.72
C LEU A 45 -3.22 5.88 6.76
N ASN A 46 -3.14 6.72 5.75
CA ASN A 46 -2.05 7.67 5.63
C ASN A 46 -0.70 6.95 5.61
N TYR A 47 -0.68 5.81 4.95
CA TYR A 47 0.53 5.02 4.84
C TYR A 47 1.42 5.60 3.75
N VAL A 48 2.69 5.77 4.06
CA VAL A 48 3.65 6.32 3.12
C VAL A 48 4.81 5.34 2.97
N LYS A 49 5.17 5.03 1.74
CA LYS A 49 6.33 4.19 1.51
C LYS A 49 7.57 4.92 1.96
N SER A 50 8.39 4.21 2.69
CA SER A 50 9.58 4.83 3.24
C SER A 50 10.50 5.36 2.14
N SER A 51 10.58 4.63 1.06
CA SER A 51 11.47 5.08 -0.02
C SER A 51 10.96 6.36 -0.66
N ALA A 52 9.67 6.55 -0.64
CA ALA A 52 9.10 7.75 -1.23
C ALA A 52 9.48 8.97 -0.42
N ALA A 53 9.64 8.78 0.85
CA ALA A 53 9.98 9.89 1.71
C ALA A 53 11.31 10.51 1.34
N SER A 54 12.18 9.71 0.83
CA SER A 54 13.49 10.22 0.52
C SER A 54 13.49 11.10 -0.70
N SER A 55 12.46 11.04 -1.42
CA SER A 55 12.49 11.84 -2.60
C SER A 55 12.20 13.25 -2.36
N LEU A 56 12.26 13.60 -1.50
CA LEU A 56 12.10 14.88 -1.40
C LEU A 56 12.87 15.72 -1.82
N LYS A 57 13.11 15.49 -2.31
CA LYS A 57 13.85 16.11 -2.93
C LYS A 57 13.72 16.78 -3.10
#